data_924234e75fe5623fec3221954d7ecbf7
#
_entry.id   924234e75fe5623fec3221954d7ecbf7
#
_cell.length_a   1.000
_cell.length_b   1.000
_cell.length_c   1.000
_cell.angle_alpha   90.00
_cell.angle_beta   90.00
_cell.angle_gamma   90.00
#
_symmetry.space_group_name_H-M   'P 1'
#
loop_
_entity.id
_entity.type
_entity.pdbx_description
1 polymer ?
#
loop_
_entity_poly.entity_id
_entity_poly.type
_entity_poly.pdbx_seq_one_letter_code
_entity_poly.pdbx_strand_id
1 'polypeptide(L)'
;MNNSVSYLTLFKTFMKIGIVTFGGGYAMIPIIESEVVDKHHWMTKEEFLDAIATTQVCPGALAINMSSLLGYKLAKTPGAIVCTLGASLPSFLFILAIAMFFHQFEDNKVIAAMFAGIRPAVVALIAVPTFSLAKSAHISFVNCWVPILSALLIWLMGVNPIWVIIVAALGGYVYGQFIQPTE
;
A
#
# COMPACT_ATOMS: atom_id res chain seq x y z
N MET A 1 17.27 3.42 -25.83
CA MET A 1 18.51 3.52 -25.03
C MET A 1 18.70 2.19 -24.31
N ASN A 2 19.61 1.32 -24.83
CA ASN A 2 19.90 0.00 -24.26
C ASN A 2 21.02 0.10 -23.21
N ASN A 3 20.74 0.73 -22.06
CA ASN A 3 21.57 0.46 -20.91
C ASN A 3 20.91 -0.68 -20.14
N SER A 4 21.49 -1.88 -20.28
CA SER A 4 21.12 -3.03 -19.47
C SER A 4 21.39 -2.70 -18.00
N VAL A 5 20.35 -2.26 -17.32
CA VAL A 5 20.44 -1.94 -15.89
C VAL A 5 20.85 -3.22 -15.16
N SER A 6 21.93 -3.18 -14.40
CA SER A 6 22.39 -4.35 -13.66
C SER A 6 21.34 -4.79 -12.64
N TYR A 7 21.01 -6.08 -12.64
CA TYR A 7 20.07 -6.66 -11.67
C TYR A 7 20.50 -6.40 -10.21
N LEU A 8 21.81 -6.36 -9.96
CA LEU A 8 22.35 -6.04 -8.64
C LEU A 8 22.04 -4.59 -8.21
N THR A 9 22.11 -3.66 -9.16
CA THR A 9 21.76 -2.26 -8.91
C THR A 9 20.27 -2.11 -8.64
N LEU A 10 19.42 -2.77 -9.44
CA LEU A 10 17.97 -2.82 -9.19
C LEU A 10 17.66 -3.38 -7.80
N PHE A 11 18.23 -4.52 -7.46
CA PHE A 11 18.02 -5.15 -6.15
C PHE A 11 18.42 -4.23 -5.00
N LYS A 12 19.62 -3.63 -5.05
CA LYS A 12 20.12 -2.73 -3.99
C LYS A 12 19.25 -1.48 -3.84
N THR A 13 18.83 -0.88 -4.95
CA THR A 13 17.98 0.31 -4.93
C THR A 13 16.63 0.00 -4.31
N PHE A 14 15.97 -1.07 -4.74
CA PHE A 14 14.66 -1.45 -4.19
C PHE A 14 14.75 -1.99 -2.77
N MET A 15 15.85 -2.64 -2.38
CA MET A 15 16.12 -3.02 -0.99
C MET A 15 16.27 -1.78 -0.10
N LYS A 16 16.98 -0.76 -0.55
CA LYS A 16 17.09 0.53 0.17
C LYS A 16 15.73 1.19 0.34
N ILE A 17 14.91 1.21 -0.72
CA ILE A 17 13.53 1.71 -0.66
C ILE A 17 12.73 0.91 0.38
N GLY A 18 12.80 -0.42 0.36
CA GLY A 18 12.11 -1.29 1.30
C GLY A 18 12.53 -1.08 2.77
N ILE A 19 13.81 -0.80 3.04
CA ILE A 19 14.31 -0.51 4.40
C ILE A 19 13.78 0.84 4.91
N VAL A 20 13.74 1.85 4.07
CA VAL A 20 13.37 3.24 4.47
C VAL A 20 11.87 3.43 4.55
N THR A 21 11.10 2.52 3.96
CA THR A 21 9.65 2.66 3.90
C THR A 21 8.98 2.21 5.19
N PHE A 22 8.75 3.16 6.08
CA PHE A 22 7.88 3.02 7.23
C PHE A 22 6.63 3.88 7.03
N GLY A 23 5.44 3.31 7.18
CA GLY A 23 4.21 4.11 7.29
C GLY A 23 3.22 4.07 6.14
N GLY A 24 3.38 3.19 5.16
CA GLY A 24 2.33 2.93 4.14
C GLY A 24 2.71 3.29 2.71
N GLY A 25 1.94 2.75 1.75
CA GLY A 25 2.28 2.76 0.33
C GLY A 25 2.46 4.15 -0.30
N TYR A 26 1.67 5.13 0.11
CA TYR A 26 1.79 6.50 -0.42
C TYR A 26 3.05 7.25 0.03
N ALA A 27 3.55 6.97 1.23
CA ALA A 27 4.78 7.57 1.73
C ALA A 27 6.03 7.12 0.96
N MET A 28 5.95 5.99 0.23
CA MET A 28 7.03 5.50 -0.62
C MET A 28 7.17 6.25 -1.94
N ILE A 29 6.09 6.82 -2.46
CA ILE A 29 6.07 7.41 -3.82
C ILE A 29 7.21 8.42 -4.00
N PRO A 30 7.41 9.42 -3.11
CA PRO A 30 8.51 10.36 -3.25
C PRO A 30 9.90 9.71 -3.15
N ILE A 31 10.02 8.65 -2.35
CA ILE A 31 11.30 7.95 -2.17
C ILE A 31 11.65 7.18 -3.44
N ILE A 32 10.67 6.49 -4.04
CA ILE A 32 10.85 5.77 -5.30
C ILE A 32 11.14 6.76 -6.44
N GLU A 33 10.40 7.88 -6.52
CA GLU A 33 10.62 8.95 -7.52
C GLU A 33 12.07 9.44 -7.45
N SER A 34 12.52 9.81 -6.25
CA SER A 34 13.90 10.31 -6.05
C SER A 34 14.97 9.28 -6.46
N GLU A 35 14.77 7.98 -6.20
CA GLU A 35 15.74 6.97 -6.59
C GLU A 35 15.68 6.67 -8.11
N VAL A 36 14.48 6.55 -8.69
CA VAL A 36 14.29 6.05 -10.06
C VAL A 36 14.37 7.18 -11.10
N VAL A 37 13.83 8.37 -10.80
CA VAL A 37 13.81 9.52 -11.71
C VAL A 37 15.03 10.42 -11.46
N ASP A 38 15.23 10.90 -10.21
CA ASP A 38 16.22 11.94 -9.96
C ASP A 38 17.66 11.41 -9.91
N LYS A 39 17.89 10.24 -9.29
CA LYS A 39 19.25 9.71 -9.10
C LYS A 39 19.74 8.82 -10.23
N HIS A 40 18.89 7.88 -10.61
CA HIS A 40 19.28 6.87 -11.60
C HIS A 40 18.88 7.25 -13.03
N HIS A 41 17.96 8.20 -13.20
CA HIS A 41 17.42 8.61 -14.49
C HIS A 41 16.94 7.43 -15.36
N TRP A 42 16.32 6.42 -14.69
CA TRP A 42 15.86 5.22 -15.35
C TRP A 42 14.59 5.44 -16.15
N MET A 43 13.80 6.46 -15.79
CA MET A 43 12.58 6.87 -16.47
C MET A 43 12.31 8.36 -16.29
N THR A 44 11.43 8.91 -17.12
CA THR A 44 10.97 10.29 -16.98
C THR A 44 9.92 10.41 -15.87
N LYS A 45 9.66 11.66 -15.47
CA LYS A 45 8.63 11.93 -14.46
C LYS A 45 7.24 11.54 -14.93
N GLU A 46 6.94 11.76 -16.21
CA GLU A 46 5.69 11.39 -16.85
C GLU A 46 5.47 9.88 -16.83
N GLU A 47 6.50 9.10 -17.22
CA GLU A 47 6.47 7.62 -17.17
C GLU A 47 6.26 7.10 -15.74
N PHE A 48 6.81 7.80 -14.74
CA PHE A 48 6.65 7.47 -13.34
C PHE A 48 5.22 7.73 -12.85
N LEU A 49 4.62 8.88 -13.23
CA LEU A 49 3.23 9.19 -12.90
C LEU A 49 2.25 8.19 -13.53
N ASP A 50 2.48 7.77 -14.76
CA ASP A 50 1.70 6.71 -15.42
C ASP A 50 1.82 5.37 -14.67
N ALA A 51 3.02 5.07 -14.17
CA ALA A 51 3.23 3.87 -13.35
C ALA A 51 2.45 3.94 -12.03
N ILE A 52 2.40 5.10 -11.37
CA ILE A 52 1.58 5.29 -10.16
C ILE A 52 0.11 5.04 -10.48
N ALA A 53 -0.44 5.67 -11.52
CA ALA A 53 -1.84 5.51 -11.91
C ALA A 53 -2.18 4.02 -12.18
N THR A 54 -1.31 3.33 -12.90
CA THR A 54 -1.47 1.90 -13.21
C THR A 54 -1.46 1.04 -11.94
N THR A 55 -0.56 1.31 -11.00
CA THR A 55 -0.45 0.50 -9.77
C THR A 55 -1.58 0.73 -8.79
N GLN A 56 -2.24 1.88 -8.83
CA GLN A 56 -3.42 2.16 -8.00
C GLN A 56 -4.65 1.33 -8.39
N VAL A 57 -4.75 0.92 -9.63
CA VAL A 57 -5.85 0.05 -10.11
C VAL A 57 -5.61 -1.42 -9.72
N CYS A 58 -4.35 -1.81 -9.51
CA CYS A 58 -4.01 -3.19 -9.15
C CYS A 58 -4.28 -3.46 -7.67
N PRO A 59 -5.04 -4.51 -7.32
CA PRO A 59 -5.24 -4.89 -5.92
C PRO A 59 -3.91 -5.38 -5.31
N GLY A 60 -3.62 -4.98 -4.07
CA GLY A 60 -2.44 -5.40 -3.33
C GLY A 60 -1.65 -4.25 -2.71
N ALA A 61 -0.51 -4.56 -2.11
CA ALA A 61 0.38 -3.57 -1.51
C ALA A 61 1.00 -2.68 -2.60
N LEU A 62 0.74 -1.37 -2.54
CA LEU A 62 1.21 -0.39 -3.52
C LEU A 62 2.73 -0.50 -3.74
N ALA A 63 3.48 -0.71 -2.66
CA ALA A 63 4.93 -0.92 -2.69
C ALA A 63 5.38 -2.05 -3.61
N ILE A 64 4.72 -3.18 -3.48
CA ILE A 64 5.02 -4.41 -4.23
C ILE A 64 4.60 -4.24 -5.68
N ASN A 65 3.38 -3.73 -5.92
CA ASN A 65 2.87 -3.48 -7.26
C ASN A 65 3.77 -2.49 -8.02
N MET A 66 4.17 -1.40 -7.36
CA MET A 66 5.06 -0.39 -7.91
C MET A 66 6.45 -0.98 -8.24
N SER A 67 7.05 -1.71 -7.29
CA SER A 67 8.36 -2.37 -7.49
C SER A 67 8.32 -3.36 -8.64
N SER A 68 7.25 -4.14 -8.75
CA SER A 68 7.04 -5.11 -9.82
C SER A 68 6.90 -4.42 -11.18
N LEU A 69 6.06 -3.39 -11.27
CA LEU A 69 5.82 -2.66 -12.52
C LEU A 69 7.06 -1.92 -13.00
N LEU A 70 7.75 -1.21 -12.11
CA LEU A 70 8.99 -0.50 -12.44
C LEU A 70 10.09 -1.49 -12.85
N GLY A 71 10.25 -2.58 -12.10
CA GLY A 71 11.19 -3.64 -12.46
C GLY A 71 10.90 -4.25 -13.82
N TYR A 72 9.63 -4.46 -14.16
CA TYR A 72 9.22 -4.94 -15.48
C TYR A 72 9.52 -3.93 -16.59
N LYS A 73 9.25 -2.66 -16.38
CA LYS A 73 9.58 -1.61 -17.36
C LYS A 73 11.09 -1.54 -17.63
N LEU A 74 11.92 -1.70 -16.59
CA LEU A 74 13.38 -1.56 -16.69
C LEU A 74 14.08 -2.80 -17.25
N ALA A 75 13.68 -4.00 -16.84
CA ALA A 75 14.38 -5.24 -17.18
C ALA A 75 13.43 -6.44 -17.40
N LYS A 76 12.18 -6.19 -17.81
CA LYS A 76 11.16 -7.21 -18.07
C LYS A 76 10.90 -8.11 -16.86
N THR A 77 10.51 -9.36 -17.09
CA THR A 77 10.13 -10.29 -16.01
C THR A 77 11.23 -10.50 -14.95
N PRO A 78 12.52 -10.72 -15.30
CA PRO A 78 13.55 -10.84 -14.28
C PRO A 78 13.73 -9.55 -13.45
N GLY A 79 13.57 -8.37 -14.07
CA GLY A 79 13.60 -7.11 -13.37
C GLY A 79 12.46 -6.97 -12.35
N ALA A 80 11.25 -7.37 -12.74
CA ALA A 80 10.10 -7.39 -11.83
C ALA A 80 10.36 -8.26 -10.60
N ILE A 81 10.87 -9.48 -10.78
CA ILE A 81 11.19 -10.40 -9.68
C ILE A 81 12.25 -9.80 -8.75
N VAL A 82 13.34 -9.29 -9.31
CA VAL A 82 14.46 -8.73 -8.55
C VAL A 82 14.05 -7.51 -7.73
N CYS A 83 13.28 -6.58 -8.32
CA CYS A 83 12.81 -5.38 -7.63
C CYS A 83 11.79 -5.72 -6.53
N THR A 84 10.87 -6.64 -6.81
CA THR A 84 9.87 -7.09 -5.83
C THR A 84 10.54 -7.78 -4.64
N LEU A 85 11.49 -8.69 -4.89
CA LEU A 85 12.27 -9.32 -3.82
C LEU A 85 13.08 -8.29 -3.03
N GLY A 86 13.73 -7.34 -3.72
CA GLY A 86 14.46 -6.26 -3.07
C GLY A 86 13.60 -5.45 -2.12
N ALA A 87 12.41 -5.06 -2.55
CA ALA A 87 11.48 -4.26 -1.74
C ALA A 87 10.85 -5.05 -0.57
N SER A 88 10.59 -6.35 -0.73
CA SER A 88 9.90 -7.17 0.27
C SER A 88 10.84 -7.82 1.30
N LEU A 89 12.06 -8.20 0.90
CA LEU A 89 13.00 -8.90 1.77
C LEU A 89 13.31 -8.17 3.09
N PRO A 90 13.60 -6.86 3.12
CA PRO A 90 13.89 -6.17 4.37
C PRO A 90 12.73 -6.27 5.36
N SER A 91 11.52 -5.98 4.92
CA SER A 91 10.33 -6.05 5.77
C SER A 91 10.08 -7.47 6.27
N PHE A 92 10.25 -8.47 5.41
CA PHE A 92 10.14 -9.88 5.80
C PHE A 92 11.16 -10.26 6.87
N LEU A 93 12.42 -9.90 6.68
CA LEU A 93 13.49 -10.19 7.63
C LEU A 93 13.29 -9.48 8.97
N PHE A 94 12.85 -8.21 8.95
CA PHE A 94 12.53 -7.49 10.19
C PHE A 94 11.40 -8.14 10.97
N ILE A 95 10.29 -8.47 10.28
CA ILE A 95 9.16 -9.13 10.94
C ILE A 95 9.56 -10.51 11.48
N LEU A 96 10.31 -11.28 10.69
CA LEU A 96 10.80 -12.59 11.13
C LEU A 96 11.70 -12.47 12.36
N ALA A 97 12.66 -11.54 12.35
CA ALA A 97 13.53 -11.29 13.49
C ALA A 97 12.72 -10.90 14.73
N ILE A 98 11.78 -9.96 14.60
CA ILE A 98 10.91 -9.57 15.71
C ILE A 98 10.12 -10.78 16.23
N ALA A 99 9.52 -11.59 15.34
CA ALA A 99 8.74 -12.76 15.75
C ALA A 99 9.57 -13.80 16.50
N MET A 100 10.80 -14.05 16.04
CA MET A 100 11.71 -14.99 16.72
C MET A 100 12.16 -14.48 18.10
N PHE A 101 12.46 -13.19 18.22
CA PHE A 101 12.84 -12.59 19.50
C PHE A 101 11.64 -12.46 20.44
N PHE A 102 10.46 -12.14 19.90
CA PHE A 102 9.26 -11.91 20.70
C PHE A 102 8.86 -13.14 21.52
N HIS A 103 8.95 -14.32 20.94
CA HIS A 103 8.61 -15.57 21.62
C HIS A 103 9.45 -15.82 22.90
N GLN A 104 10.68 -15.29 22.97
CA GLN A 104 11.55 -15.43 24.16
C GLN A 104 11.23 -14.41 25.26
N PHE A 105 10.48 -13.36 24.95
CA PHE A 105 10.24 -12.22 25.85
C PHE A 105 8.75 -11.93 26.06
N GLU A 106 7.88 -12.83 25.63
CA GLU A 106 6.41 -12.66 25.72
C GLU A 106 5.95 -12.43 27.18
N ASP A 107 6.59 -13.07 28.15
CA ASP A 107 6.27 -12.93 29.58
C ASP A 107 6.94 -11.73 30.25
N ASN A 108 7.74 -10.95 29.53
CA ASN A 108 8.43 -9.80 30.11
C ASN A 108 7.50 -8.59 30.22
N LYS A 109 7.21 -8.17 31.47
CA LYS A 109 6.31 -7.03 31.76
C LYS A 109 6.73 -5.71 31.08
N VAL A 110 8.05 -5.50 30.90
CA VAL A 110 8.56 -4.28 30.26
C VAL A 110 8.21 -4.28 28.75
N ILE A 111 8.39 -5.42 28.09
CA ILE A 111 8.06 -5.58 26.68
C ILE A 111 6.56 -5.47 26.46
N ALA A 112 5.76 -6.09 27.30
CA ALA A 112 4.31 -5.96 27.25
C ALA A 112 3.85 -4.49 27.42
N ALA A 113 4.49 -3.73 28.32
CA ALA A 113 4.22 -2.30 28.49
C ALA A 113 4.62 -1.48 27.26
N MET A 114 5.77 -1.80 26.62
CA MET A 114 6.18 -1.14 25.36
C MET A 114 5.18 -1.38 24.24
N PHE A 115 4.70 -2.61 24.05
CA PHE A 115 3.66 -2.92 23.06
C PHE A 115 2.34 -2.25 23.39
N ALA A 116 1.94 -2.17 24.64
CA ALA A 116 0.77 -1.43 25.06
C ALA A 116 0.87 0.06 24.67
N GLY A 117 2.06 0.66 24.79
CA GLY A 117 2.33 2.04 24.35
C GLY A 117 2.30 2.24 22.84
N ILE A 118 2.62 1.20 22.04
CA ILE A 118 2.60 1.29 20.57
C ILE A 118 1.18 1.17 20.00
N ARG A 119 0.25 0.48 20.67
CA ARG A 119 -1.13 0.30 20.20
C ARG A 119 -1.83 1.58 19.76
N PRO A 120 -1.80 2.69 20.53
CA PRO A 120 -2.41 3.95 20.08
C PRO A 120 -1.77 4.53 18.83
N ALA A 121 -0.46 4.36 18.65
CA ALA A 121 0.24 4.82 17.44
C ALA A 121 -0.22 4.05 16.19
N VAL A 122 -0.45 2.74 16.31
CA VAL A 122 -1.02 1.92 15.21
C VAL A 122 -2.42 2.40 14.84
N VAL A 123 -3.26 2.72 15.83
CA VAL A 123 -4.60 3.30 15.57
C VAL A 123 -4.49 4.61 14.79
N ALA A 124 -3.55 5.49 15.17
CA ALA A 124 -3.33 6.75 14.47
C ALA A 124 -2.83 6.53 13.02
N LEU A 125 -1.92 5.55 12.80
CA LEU A 125 -1.43 5.17 11.47
C LEU A 125 -2.54 4.66 10.53
N ILE A 126 -3.59 4.05 11.06
CA ILE A 126 -4.76 3.60 10.31
C ILE A 126 -5.74 4.76 10.10
N ALA A 127 -5.95 5.58 11.13
CA ALA A 127 -6.91 6.68 11.10
C ALA A 127 -6.53 7.76 10.07
N VAL A 128 -5.26 8.16 9.99
CA VAL A 128 -4.80 9.22 9.08
C VAL A 128 -5.09 8.92 7.60
N PRO A 129 -4.69 7.75 7.04
CA PRO A 129 -5.06 7.40 5.68
C PRO A 129 -6.58 7.28 5.47
N THR A 130 -7.31 6.78 6.46
CA THR A 130 -8.77 6.66 6.40
C THR A 130 -9.43 8.02 6.24
N PHE A 131 -9.01 9.03 7.02
CA PHE A 131 -9.49 10.40 6.86
C PHE A 131 -9.09 11.02 5.52
N SER A 132 -7.87 10.78 5.04
CA SER A 132 -7.43 11.25 3.73
C SER A 132 -8.27 10.65 2.60
N LEU A 133 -8.55 9.35 2.64
CA LEU A 133 -9.39 8.67 1.66
C LEU A 133 -10.83 9.17 1.72
N ALA A 134 -11.39 9.36 2.91
CA ALA A 134 -12.73 9.91 3.10
C ALA A 134 -12.86 11.31 2.50
N LYS A 135 -11.84 12.15 2.67
CA LYS A 135 -11.78 13.49 2.06
C LYS A 135 -11.67 13.42 0.53
N SER A 136 -10.84 12.53 0.01
CA SER A 136 -10.68 12.34 -1.45
C SER A 136 -11.90 11.73 -2.11
N ALA A 137 -12.67 10.91 -1.40
CA ALA A 137 -13.91 10.31 -1.89
C ALA A 137 -15.10 11.28 -1.89
N HIS A 138 -14.89 12.57 -1.55
CA HIS A 138 -15.93 13.58 -1.47
C HIS A 138 -17.18 13.13 -0.71
N ILE A 139 -16.97 12.44 0.43
CA ILE A 139 -18.08 11.95 1.24
C ILE A 139 -18.89 13.14 1.74
N SER A 140 -20.09 13.30 1.16
CA SER A 140 -21.08 14.29 1.59
C SER A 140 -21.81 13.76 2.83
N PHE A 141 -22.42 14.68 3.61
CA PHE A 141 -23.30 14.30 4.73
C PHE A 141 -24.42 13.35 4.29
N VAL A 142 -24.88 13.44 3.02
CA VAL A 142 -25.90 12.55 2.47
C VAL A 142 -25.38 11.13 2.27
N ASN A 143 -24.09 10.92 1.97
CA ASN A 143 -23.50 9.60 1.71
C ASN A 143 -22.74 9.03 2.92
N CYS A 144 -22.65 9.77 4.02
CA CYS A 144 -21.90 9.36 5.21
C CYS A 144 -22.50 8.12 5.91
N TRP A 145 -23.78 7.83 5.69
CA TRP A 145 -24.44 6.66 6.23
C TRP A 145 -23.90 5.33 5.66
N VAL A 146 -23.39 5.31 4.42
CA VAL A 146 -22.85 4.10 3.77
C VAL A 146 -21.63 3.54 4.52
N PRO A 147 -20.55 4.30 4.77
CA PRO A 147 -19.41 3.80 5.54
C PRO A 147 -19.78 3.48 7.00
N ILE A 148 -20.69 4.23 7.63
CA ILE A 148 -21.14 3.97 9.00
C ILE A 148 -21.91 2.65 9.05
N LEU A 149 -22.84 2.43 8.14
CA LEU A 149 -23.61 1.19 8.06
C LEU A 149 -22.70 -0.01 7.76
N SER A 150 -21.73 0.16 6.85
CA SER A 150 -20.75 -0.87 6.53
C SER A 150 -19.91 -1.26 7.75
N ALA A 151 -19.43 -0.28 8.50
CA ALA A 151 -18.66 -0.50 9.72
C ALA A 151 -19.50 -1.23 10.80
N LEU A 152 -20.77 -0.84 10.99
CA LEU A 152 -21.70 -1.49 11.92
C LEU A 152 -22.00 -2.94 11.53
N LEU A 153 -22.24 -3.22 10.24
CA LEU A 153 -22.48 -4.58 9.74
C LEU A 153 -21.28 -5.49 9.97
N ILE A 154 -20.07 -4.99 9.70
CA ILE A 154 -18.86 -5.77 9.93
C ILE A 154 -18.62 -6.00 11.43
N TRP A 155 -18.79 -4.97 12.26
CA TRP A 155 -18.46 -5.03 13.68
C TRP A 155 -19.50 -5.79 14.51
N LEU A 156 -20.81 -5.54 14.30
CA LEU A 156 -21.89 -6.17 15.08
C LEU A 156 -22.30 -7.53 14.55
N MET A 157 -22.34 -7.71 13.23
CA MET A 157 -22.83 -8.94 12.61
C MET A 157 -21.70 -9.87 12.14
N GLY A 158 -20.43 -9.45 12.21
CA GLY A 158 -19.31 -10.25 11.75
C GLY A 158 -19.33 -10.56 10.25
N VAL A 159 -20.05 -9.76 9.46
CA VAL A 159 -20.17 -9.97 8.01
C VAL A 159 -18.79 -9.81 7.38
N ASN A 160 -18.44 -10.75 6.49
CA ASN A 160 -17.18 -10.66 5.75
C ASN A 160 -17.16 -9.38 4.89
N PRO A 161 -16.14 -8.53 5.02
CA PRO A 161 -16.01 -7.27 4.27
C PRO A 161 -16.19 -7.41 2.75
N ILE A 162 -15.83 -8.57 2.19
CA ILE A 162 -15.96 -8.84 0.75
C ILE A 162 -17.43 -8.72 0.30
N TRP A 163 -18.38 -9.22 1.07
CA TRP A 163 -19.80 -9.11 0.74
C TRP A 163 -20.30 -7.67 0.81
N VAL A 164 -19.81 -6.91 1.78
CA VAL A 164 -20.14 -5.49 1.91
C VAL A 164 -19.66 -4.71 0.68
N ILE A 165 -18.44 -4.99 0.19
CA ILE A 165 -17.88 -4.36 -1.01
C ILE A 165 -18.73 -4.72 -2.25
N ILE A 166 -19.07 -5.99 -2.44
CA ILE A 166 -19.88 -6.45 -3.58
C ILE A 166 -21.25 -5.76 -3.59
N VAL A 167 -21.92 -5.74 -2.44
CA VAL A 167 -23.25 -5.11 -2.31
C VAL A 167 -23.17 -3.60 -2.55
N ALA A 168 -22.15 -2.93 -1.99
CA ALA A 168 -21.95 -1.51 -2.21
C ALA A 168 -21.64 -1.18 -3.68
N ALA A 169 -20.82 -2.00 -4.35
CA ALA A 169 -20.50 -1.83 -5.78
C ALA A 169 -21.74 -2.02 -6.66
N LEU A 170 -22.54 -3.07 -6.42
CA LEU A 170 -23.79 -3.31 -7.15
C LEU A 170 -24.81 -2.19 -6.88
N GLY A 171 -24.96 -1.78 -5.62
CA GLY A 171 -25.84 -0.67 -5.25
C GLY A 171 -25.46 0.65 -5.91
N GLY A 172 -24.15 0.96 -5.93
CA GLY A 172 -23.62 2.15 -6.61
C GLY A 172 -23.82 2.11 -8.12
N TYR A 173 -23.65 0.94 -8.75
CA TYR A 173 -23.89 0.76 -10.17
C TYR A 173 -25.38 0.99 -10.53
N VAL A 174 -26.27 0.36 -9.77
CA VAL A 174 -27.74 0.52 -9.97
C VAL A 174 -28.14 1.97 -9.74
N TYR A 175 -27.64 2.60 -8.68
CA TYR A 175 -27.94 4.00 -8.39
C TYR A 175 -27.47 4.93 -9.52
N GLY A 176 -26.25 4.73 -10.04
CA GLY A 176 -25.72 5.52 -11.15
C GLY A 176 -26.53 5.38 -12.43
N GLN A 177 -26.99 4.17 -12.73
CA GLN A 177 -27.72 3.89 -13.97
C GLN A 177 -29.18 4.37 -13.95
N PHE A 178 -29.82 4.35 -12.77
CA PHE A 178 -31.26 4.68 -12.67
C PHE A 178 -31.53 6.10 -12.19
N ILE A 179 -30.59 6.76 -11.48
CA ILE A 179 -30.84 8.06 -10.82
C ILE A 179 -29.99 9.18 -11.42
N GLN A 180 -28.84 8.86 -12.00
CA GLN A 180 -28.02 9.79 -12.80
C GLN A 180 -27.77 9.19 -14.19
N PRO A 181 -28.73 9.25 -15.13
CA PRO A 181 -28.42 8.94 -16.51
C PRO A 181 -27.36 9.95 -16.97
N THR A 182 -26.21 9.47 -17.39
CA THR A 182 -25.14 10.28 -18.00
C THR A 182 -25.69 11.05 -19.17
N GLU A 183 -25.62 12.41 -19.10
CA GLU A 183 -25.63 13.28 -20.27
C GLU A 183 -24.39 13.05 -21.11
#